data_8a3676edbd5a16a1c15c48a2ef3caae1
#
_entry.id   8a3676edbd5a16a1c15c48a2ef3caae1
#
_cell.length_a   1.000
_cell.length_b   1.000
_cell.length_c   1.000
_cell.angle_alpha   90.00
_cell.angle_beta   90.00
_cell.angle_gamma   90.00
#
_symmetry.space_group_name_H-M   'P 1'
#
loop_
_entity.id
_entity.type
_entity.pdbx_description
1 polymer ?
#
loop_
_entity_poly.entity_id
_entity_poly.type
_entity_poly.pdbx_seq_one_letter_code
_entity_poly.pdbx_strand_id
1 'polypeptide(L)'
;MLKADEILKLVNDYLDNMPYDRKPSSLYEPIRYVLSMGGKRIRPVLMLLAYNMFREHPEDILMPACALETYHNYTLLHDDLMDNADLRRGHETVHRKWDANTAILSGDSMLVLAYQRMAQCDKDKMPEVLNIFTETALEIGEGQQYDMDFEHRNDVTEEEYIEMIRLKTSVLLACALKIGAVLAGATNEDADNLYRFGEQIGLAFQLQDDYLDVYGDTRVFGKAIGGDITSNKKTYMLINALARANDKQRAELERWISATKFDREEKIAAVTRLYNEIGIDKLAQEKINFYFEQSRKYLEAISIEEDRKAELTAYAQRMMKREY
;
A
#
# COMPACT_ATOMS: atom_id res chain seq x y z
N MET A 1 3.03 -3.46 26.57
CA MET A 1 2.77 -3.21 25.12
C MET A 1 2.75 -4.53 24.37
N LEU A 2 1.74 -4.77 23.54
CA LEU A 2 1.69 -5.92 22.63
C LEU A 2 2.75 -5.79 21.54
N LYS A 3 3.30 -6.93 21.11
CA LYS A 3 4.22 -7.02 19.98
C LYS A 3 3.45 -7.06 18.65
N ALA A 4 4.09 -6.65 17.55
CA ALA A 4 3.45 -6.64 16.24
C ALA A 4 2.91 -8.02 15.82
N ASP A 5 3.58 -9.11 16.17
CA ASP A 5 3.13 -10.47 15.84
C ASP A 5 1.88 -10.88 16.66
N GLU A 6 1.78 -10.42 17.91
CA GLU A 6 0.58 -10.61 18.75
C GLU A 6 -0.60 -9.82 18.19
N ILE A 7 -0.34 -8.56 17.77
CA ILE A 7 -1.32 -7.70 17.10
C ILE A 7 -1.78 -8.32 15.77
N LEU A 8 -0.87 -8.82 14.96
CA LEU A 8 -1.18 -9.49 13.69
C LEU A 8 -2.11 -10.69 13.91
N LYS A 9 -1.85 -11.47 14.97
CA LYS A 9 -2.72 -12.58 15.33
C LYS A 9 -4.14 -12.11 15.71
N LEU A 10 -4.24 -11.05 16.54
CA LEU A 10 -5.55 -10.48 16.89
C LEU A 10 -6.34 -10.03 15.65
N VAL A 11 -5.66 -9.38 14.70
CA VAL A 11 -6.27 -8.94 13.44
C VAL A 11 -6.77 -10.12 12.61
N ASN A 12 -5.96 -11.16 12.44
CA ASN A 12 -6.36 -12.34 11.66
C ASN A 12 -7.51 -13.08 12.35
N ASP A 13 -7.42 -13.33 13.66
CA ASP A 13 -8.50 -14.00 14.42
C ASP A 13 -9.81 -13.21 14.31
N TYR A 14 -9.76 -11.88 14.29
CA TYR A 14 -10.97 -11.06 14.13
C TYR A 14 -11.54 -11.15 12.71
N LEU A 15 -10.69 -11.04 11.68
CA LEU A 15 -11.11 -11.12 10.28
C LEU A 15 -11.70 -12.49 9.92
N ASP A 16 -11.12 -13.57 10.43
CA ASP A 16 -11.58 -14.94 10.19
C ASP A 16 -12.96 -15.21 10.84
N ASN A 17 -13.26 -14.52 11.95
CA ASN A 17 -14.53 -14.65 12.67
C ASN A 17 -15.58 -13.60 12.28
N MET A 18 -15.33 -12.79 11.24
CA MET A 18 -16.30 -11.79 10.80
C MET A 18 -17.59 -12.42 10.26
N PRO A 19 -18.78 -11.93 10.68
CA PRO A 19 -20.08 -12.51 10.30
C PRO A 19 -20.47 -12.06 8.89
N TYR A 20 -19.95 -12.73 7.87
CA TYR A 20 -20.33 -12.52 6.46
C TYR A 20 -21.40 -13.53 5.97
N ASP A 21 -21.99 -14.31 6.86
CA ASP A 21 -23.13 -15.21 6.54
C ASP A 21 -24.44 -14.41 6.41
N ARG A 22 -24.47 -13.52 5.42
CA ARG A 22 -25.60 -12.64 5.11
C ARG A 22 -26.16 -12.98 3.73
N LYS A 23 -27.41 -12.61 3.51
CA LYS A 23 -28.05 -12.75 2.19
C LYS A 23 -28.14 -11.40 1.49
N PRO A 24 -28.06 -11.39 0.15
CA PRO A 24 -27.83 -12.56 -0.71
C PRO A 24 -26.40 -13.07 -0.62
N SER A 25 -26.20 -14.39 -0.61
CA SER A 25 -24.87 -15.01 -0.49
C SER A 25 -23.95 -14.61 -1.63
N SER A 26 -24.46 -14.47 -2.84
CA SER A 26 -23.72 -14.02 -4.01
C SER A 26 -23.04 -12.65 -3.85
N LEU A 27 -23.49 -11.80 -2.92
CA LEU A 27 -22.86 -10.52 -2.58
C LEU A 27 -21.77 -10.69 -1.50
N TYR A 28 -22.01 -11.54 -0.49
CA TYR A 28 -21.14 -11.65 0.69
C TYR A 28 -20.07 -12.74 0.59
N GLU A 29 -20.28 -13.78 -0.21
CA GLU A 29 -19.25 -14.80 -0.47
C GLU A 29 -17.97 -14.22 -1.11
N PRO A 30 -18.02 -13.34 -2.12
CA PRO A 30 -16.83 -12.70 -2.66
C PRO A 30 -16.10 -11.83 -1.62
N ILE A 31 -16.82 -11.14 -0.73
CA ILE A 31 -16.24 -10.35 0.36
C ILE A 31 -15.44 -11.25 1.31
N ARG A 32 -16.06 -12.34 1.76
CA ARG A 32 -15.39 -13.34 2.61
C ARG A 32 -14.17 -13.94 1.91
N TYR A 33 -14.32 -14.28 0.63
CA TYR A 33 -13.24 -14.83 -0.18
C TYR A 33 -12.03 -13.91 -0.24
N VAL A 34 -12.21 -12.62 -0.57
CA VAL A 34 -11.13 -11.65 -0.65
C VAL A 34 -10.42 -11.46 0.71
N LEU A 35 -11.18 -11.35 1.79
CA LEU A 35 -10.61 -11.17 3.12
C LEU A 35 -9.88 -12.43 3.62
N SER A 36 -10.30 -13.63 3.19
CA SER A 36 -9.65 -14.90 3.54
C SER A 36 -8.38 -15.21 2.74
N MET A 37 -8.07 -14.47 1.67
CA MET A 37 -6.82 -14.64 0.91
C MET A 37 -5.55 -14.34 1.72
N GLY A 38 -5.68 -13.93 2.97
CA GLY A 38 -4.56 -13.58 3.83
C GLY A 38 -3.95 -12.21 3.47
N GLY A 39 -2.67 -12.06 3.79
CA GLY A 39 -1.90 -10.85 3.55
C GLY A 39 -1.14 -10.40 4.79
N LYS A 40 -0.26 -9.43 4.61
CA LYS A 40 0.63 -8.91 5.68
C LYS A 40 -0.10 -8.07 6.73
N ARG A 41 -1.36 -7.68 6.47
CA ARG A 41 -2.20 -6.87 7.39
C ARG A 41 -1.50 -5.61 7.93
N ILE A 42 -0.65 -4.99 7.13
CA ILE A 42 0.21 -3.88 7.55
C ILE A 42 -0.61 -2.74 8.15
N ARG A 43 -1.72 -2.35 7.52
CA ARG A 43 -2.53 -1.18 7.91
C ARG A 43 -3.21 -1.34 9.26
N PRO A 44 -3.94 -2.42 9.53
CA PRO A 44 -4.49 -2.64 10.86
C PRO A 44 -3.40 -2.81 11.93
N VAL A 45 -2.27 -3.46 11.61
CA VAL A 45 -1.15 -3.59 12.56
C VAL A 45 -0.57 -2.21 12.90
N LEU A 46 -0.35 -1.34 11.91
CA LEU A 46 0.12 0.03 12.14
C LEU A 46 -0.86 0.86 12.99
N MET A 47 -2.16 0.76 12.75
CA MET A 47 -3.17 1.45 13.56
C MET A 47 -3.11 1.01 15.02
N LEU A 48 -3.05 -0.29 15.26
CA LEU A 48 -3.00 -0.86 16.60
C LEU A 48 -1.65 -0.56 17.30
N LEU A 49 -0.53 -0.56 16.57
CA LEU A 49 0.77 -0.15 17.10
C LEU A 49 0.76 1.34 17.50
N ALA A 50 0.22 2.22 16.65
CA ALA A 50 0.11 3.64 16.96
C ALA A 50 -0.75 3.89 18.21
N TYR A 51 -1.89 3.20 18.34
CA TYR A 51 -2.69 3.25 19.55
C TYR A 51 -1.90 2.78 20.77
N ASN A 52 -1.19 1.65 20.65
CA ASN A 52 -0.44 1.01 21.73
C ASN A 52 0.76 1.84 22.24
N MET A 53 1.18 2.84 21.44
CA MET A 53 2.20 3.81 21.87
C MET A 53 1.69 4.74 22.99
N PHE A 54 0.43 5.14 22.95
CA PHE A 54 -0.16 6.12 23.88
C PHE A 54 -1.05 5.47 24.94
N ARG A 55 -1.69 4.35 24.60
CA ARG A 55 -2.68 3.68 25.47
C ARG A 55 -2.51 2.17 25.42
N GLU A 56 -2.74 1.50 26.53
CA GLU A 56 -2.79 0.04 26.61
C GLU A 56 -4.11 -0.50 26.02
N HIS A 57 -4.18 -1.80 25.77
CA HIS A 57 -5.36 -2.47 25.23
C HIS A 57 -5.72 -2.05 23.79
N PRO A 58 -4.80 -2.25 22.81
CA PRO A 58 -5.07 -1.92 21.41
C PRO A 58 -6.25 -2.72 20.82
N GLU A 59 -6.66 -3.82 21.46
CA GLU A 59 -7.87 -4.59 21.11
C GLU A 59 -9.16 -3.76 21.19
N ASP A 60 -9.20 -2.67 21.94
CA ASP A 60 -10.35 -1.76 22.04
C ASP A 60 -10.70 -1.11 20.70
N ILE A 61 -9.71 -0.98 19.79
CA ILE A 61 -9.90 -0.39 18.45
C ILE A 61 -9.73 -1.42 17.33
N LEU A 62 -9.87 -2.71 17.64
CA LEU A 62 -9.68 -3.77 16.64
C LEU A 62 -10.71 -3.68 15.50
N MET A 63 -11.94 -3.24 15.79
CA MET A 63 -12.98 -3.06 14.79
C MET A 63 -12.65 -1.97 13.77
N PRO A 64 -12.31 -0.71 14.14
CA PRO A 64 -11.87 0.29 13.18
C PRO A 64 -10.57 -0.10 12.46
N ALA A 65 -9.64 -0.81 13.10
CA ALA A 65 -8.44 -1.32 12.43
C ALA A 65 -8.80 -2.33 11.32
N CYS A 66 -9.69 -3.27 11.59
CA CYS A 66 -10.19 -4.23 10.59
C CYS A 66 -11.13 -3.60 9.56
N ALA A 67 -11.79 -2.47 9.87
CA ALA A 67 -12.51 -1.67 8.90
C ALA A 67 -11.56 -1.11 7.84
N LEU A 68 -10.40 -0.61 8.26
CA LEU A 68 -9.37 -0.11 7.33
C LEU A 68 -8.81 -1.23 6.43
N GLU A 69 -8.63 -2.43 6.95
CA GLU A 69 -8.24 -3.59 6.15
C GLU A 69 -9.35 -4.02 5.17
N THR A 70 -10.62 -3.91 5.57
CA THR A 70 -11.76 -4.15 4.68
C THR A 70 -11.76 -3.14 3.53
N TYR A 71 -11.54 -1.85 3.82
CA TYR A 71 -11.38 -0.81 2.82
C TYR A 71 -10.21 -1.09 1.88
N HIS A 72 -9.05 -1.45 2.41
CA HIS A 72 -7.90 -1.80 1.58
C HIS A 72 -8.18 -2.97 0.63
N ASN A 73 -8.87 -4.02 1.11
CA ASN A 73 -9.22 -5.14 0.24
C ASN A 73 -10.31 -4.78 -0.79
N TYR A 74 -11.17 -3.78 -0.50
CA TYR A 74 -12.06 -3.15 -1.48
C TYR A 74 -11.24 -2.52 -2.62
N THR A 75 -10.24 -1.69 -2.29
CA THR A 75 -9.43 -1.06 -3.33
C THR A 75 -8.69 -2.08 -4.18
N LEU A 76 -8.16 -3.16 -3.58
CA LEU A 76 -7.51 -4.25 -4.32
C LEU A 76 -8.48 -5.01 -5.23
N LEU A 77 -9.71 -5.23 -4.81
CA LEU A 77 -10.72 -5.93 -5.59
C LEU A 77 -11.11 -5.15 -6.85
N HIS A 78 -11.29 -3.82 -6.73
CA HIS A 78 -11.56 -2.95 -7.87
C HIS A 78 -10.33 -2.74 -8.76
N ASP A 79 -9.14 -2.60 -8.18
CA ASP A 79 -7.86 -2.54 -8.90
C ASP A 79 -7.66 -3.79 -9.79
N ASP A 80 -7.87 -4.98 -9.23
CA ASP A 80 -7.80 -6.24 -9.98
C ASP A 80 -8.74 -6.29 -11.18
N LEU A 81 -9.94 -5.71 -11.05
CA LEU A 81 -10.90 -5.62 -12.16
C LEU A 81 -10.46 -4.61 -13.22
N MET A 82 -9.97 -3.43 -12.81
CA MET A 82 -9.48 -2.39 -13.72
C MET A 82 -8.26 -2.87 -14.51
N ASP A 83 -7.32 -3.55 -13.83
CA ASP A 83 -6.11 -4.11 -14.43
C ASP A 83 -6.34 -5.43 -15.18
N ASN A 84 -7.58 -5.97 -15.14
CA ASN A 84 -7.92 -7.26 -15.69
C ASN A 84 -7.01 -8.40 -15.20
N ALA A 85 -6.60 -8.35 -13.94
CA ALA A 85 -5.65 -9.27 -13.32
C ALA A 85 -6.27 -10.65 -13.11
N ASP A 86 -5.55 -11.72 -13.46
CA ASP A 86 -6.05 -13.10 -13.29
C ASP A 86 -5.94 -13.59 -11.83
N LEU A 87 -4.86 -13.20 -11.15
CA LEU A 87 -4.50 -13.72 -9.84
C LEU A 87 -4.16 -12.60 -8.84
N ARG A 88 -4.62 -12.79 -7.59
CA ARG A 88 -4.21 -12.00 -6.42
C ARG A 88 -3.76 -12.95 -5.30
N ARG A 89 -2.52 -12.81 -4.83
CA ARG A 89 -1.94 -13.67 -3.78
C ARG A 89 -2.04 -15.17 -4.08
N GLY A 90 -1.90 -15.55 -5.37
CA GLY A 90 -2.02 -16.93 -5.84
C GLY A 90 -3.44 -17.47 -5.99
N HIS A 91 -4.47 -16.65 -5.73
CA HIS A 91 -5.87 -16.98 -5.90
C HIS A 91 -6.46 -16.24 -7.10
N GLU A 92 -7.48 -16.84 -7.74
CA GLU A 92 -8.22 -16.14 -8.81
C GLU A 92 -8.84 -14.85 -8.26
N THR A 93 -8.80 -13.78 -9.07
CA THR A 93 -9.47 -12.52 -8.74
C THR A 93 -11.00 -12.69 -8.77
N VAL A 94 -11.74 -11.79 -8.09
CA VAL A 94 -13.20 -11.94 -7.97
C VAL A 94 -13.88 -11.92 -9.33
N HIS A 95 -13.46 -11.02 -10.26
CA HIS A 95 -14.05 -10.92 -11.58
C HIS A 95 -13.76 -12.14 -12.48
N ARG A 96 -12.69 -12.92 -12.18
CA ARG A 96 -12.38 -14.19 -12.85
C ARG A 96 -13.19 -15.33 -12.27
N LYS A 97 -13.29 -15.41 -10.94
CA LYS A 97 -13.97 -16.49 -10.23
C LYS A 97 -15.48 -16.38 -10.31
N TRP A 98 -16.02 -15.18 -10.34
CA TRP A 98 -17.46 -14.90 -10.51
C TRP A 98 -17.67 -14.12 -11.82
N ASP A 99 -17.81 -12.81 -11.75
CA ASP A 99 -17.95 -11.91 -12.88
C ASP A 99 -17.65 -10.46 -12.49
N ALA A 100 -17.59 -9.55 -13.48
CA ALA A 100 -17.31 -8.13 -13.28
C ALA A 100 -18.36 -7.42 -12.42
N ASN A 101 -19.65 -7.71 -12.61
CA ASN A 101 -20.73 -7.08 -11.83
C ASN A 101 -20.67 -7.49 -10.37
N THR A 102 -20.37 -8.77 -10.10
CA THR A 102 -20.13 -9.28 -8.74
C THR A 102 -18.95 -8.58 -8.08
N ALA A 103 -17.85 -8.36 -8.82
CA ALA A 103 -16.70 -7.62 -8.32
C ALA A 103 -17.07 -6.17 -7.95
N ILE A 104 -17.80 -5.47 -8.81
CA ILE A 104 -18.24 -4.09 -8.55
C ILE A 104 -19.14 -4.05 -7.30
N LEU A 105 -20.21 -4.83 -7.27
CA LEU A 105 -21.20 -4.77 -6.18
C LEU A 105 -20.62 -5.22 -4.83
N SER A 106 -19.77 -6.26 -4.83
CA SER A 106 -19.12 -6.73 -3.61
C SER A 106 -18.11 -5.71 -3.09
N GLY A 107 -17.35 -5.07 -3.99
CA GLY A 107 -16.44 -3.99 -3.66
C GLY A 107 -17.17 -2.78 -3.07
N ASP A 108 -18.23 -2.29 -3.71
CA ASP A 108 -19.05 -1.18 -3.19
C ASP A 108 -19.60 -1.50 -1.80
N SER A 109 -20.04 -2.75 -1.60
CA SER A 109 -20.52 -3.22 -0.29
C SER A 109 -19.41 -3.26 0.75
N MET A 110 -18.17 -3.62 0.37
CA MET A 110 -17.00 -3.57 1.27
C MET A 110 -16.68 -2.14 1.69
N LEU A 111 -16.78 -1.16 0.78
CA LEU A 111 -16.62 0.26 1.10
C LEU A 111 -17.62 0.71 2.18
N VAL A 112 -18.91 0.40 1.98
CA VAL A 112 -19.97 0.73 2.95
C VAL A 112 -19.76 0.02 4.28
N LEU A 113 -19.36 -1.26 4.27
CA LEU A 113 -19.05 -2.02 5.48
C LEU A 113 -17.85 -1.44 6.24
N ALA A 114 -16.83 -0.94 5.53
CA ALA A 114 -15.69 -0.27 6.14
C ALA A 114 -16.13 1.00 6.89
N TYR A 115 -16.91 1.86 6.25
CA TYR A 115 -17.50 3.04 6.90
C TYR A 115 -18.38 2.69 8.10
N GLN A 116 -19.26 1.70 7.96
CA GLN A 116 -20.15 1.25 9.04
C GLN A 116 -19.37 0.82 10.29
N ARG A 117 -18.25 0.14 10.10
CA ARG A 117 -17.39 -0.34 11.20
C ARG A 117 -16.49 0.75 11.75
N MET A 118 -15.95 1.61 10.88
CA MET A 118 -15.15 2.76 11.30
C MET A 118 -15.98 3.68 12.21
N ALA A 119 -17.25 3.88 11.89
CA ALA A 119 -18.19 4.67 12.70
C ALA A 119 -18.57 4.05 14.06
N GLN A 120 -18.10 2.82 14.37
CA GLN A 120 -18.30 2.19 15.69
C GLN A 120 -17.11 2.43 16.64
N CYS A 121 -16.23 3.36 16.32
CA CYS A 121 -15.19 3.85 17.23
C CYS A 121 -15.80 4.72 18.36
N ASP A 122 -14.94 5.24 19.23
CA ASP A 122 -15.35 6.20 20.28
C ASP A 122 -16.18 7.33 19.70
N LYS A 123 -17.36 7.59 20.29
CA LYS A 123 -18.35 8.57 19.78
C LYS A 123 -17.83 10.00 19.75
N ASP A 124 -16.99 10.37 20.72
CA ASP A 124 -16.44 11.71 20.81
C ASP A 124 -15.34 11.94 19.77
N LYS A 125 -14.69 10.85 19.32
CA LYS A 125 -13.64 10.86 18.29
C LYS A 125 -14.17 10.55 16.88
N MET A 126 -15.37 10.01 16.78
CA MET A 126 -15.95 9.55 15.52
C MET A 126 -15.96 10.63 14.41
N PRO A 127 -16.33 11.90 14.65
CA PRO A 127 -16.32 12.90 13.59
C PRO A 127 -14.92 13.14 13.01
N GLU A 128 -13.90 13.21 13.86
CA GLU A 128 -12.51 13.38 13.45
C GLU A 128 -11.99 12.14 12.69
N VAL A 129 -12.24 10.93 13.21
CA VAL A 129 -11.86 9.66 12.58
C VAL A 129 -12.49 9.51 11.21
N LEU A 130 -13.79 9.80 11.08
CA LEU A 130 -14.48 9.71 9.77
C LEU A 130 -13.99 10.78 8.80
N ASN A 131 -13.63 11.99 9.25
CA ASN A 131 -13.05 13.01 8.39
C ASN A 131 -11.71 12.54 7.83
N ILE A 132 -10.77 12.09 8.69
CA ILE A 132 -9.47 11.55 8.28
C ILE A 132 -9.64 10.40 7.27
N PHE A 133 -10.54 9.46 7.58
CA PHE A 133 -10.78 8.31 6.71
C PHE A 133 -11.41 8.71 5.36
N THR A 134 -12.34 9.66 5.35
CA THR A 134 -13.02 10.11 4.13
C THR A 134 -12.08 10.87 3.21
N GLU A 135 -11.28 11.80 3.74
CA GLU A 135 -10.25 12.51 2.98
C GLU A 135 -9.27 11.52 2.34
N THR A 136 -8.76 10.57 3.13
CA THR A 136 -7.87 9.51 2.64
C THR A 136 -8.53 8.64 1.56
N ALA A 137 -9.82 8.33 1.69
CA ALA A 137 -10.54 7.54 0.70
C ALA A 137 -10.67 8.27 -0.64
N LEU A 138 -10.86 9.60 -0.63
CA LEU A 138 -10.85 10.43 -1.84
C LEU A 138 -9.46 10.49 -2.46
N GLU A 139 -8.43 10.76 -1.67
CA GLU A 139 -7.03 10.78 -2.12
C GLU A 139 -6.62 9.47 -2.82
N ILE A 140 -7.05 8.33 -2.30
CA ILE A 140 -6.76 7.02 -2.93
C ILE A 140 -7.45 6.90 -4.29
N GLY A 141 -8.69 7.39 -4.42
CA GLY A 141 -9.39 7.45 -5.71
C GLY A 141 -8.66 8.33 -6.73
N GLU A 142 -8.17 9.49 -6.30
CA GLU A 142 -7.35 10.39 -7.10
C GLU A 142 -6.03 9.72 -7.53
N GLY A 143 -5.36 9.03 -6.60
CA GLY A 143 -4.13 8.28 -6.88
C GLY A 143 -4.34 7.15 -7.87
N GLN A 144 -5.46 6.43 -7.78
CA GLN A 144 -5.84 5.41 -8.76
C GLN A 144 -6.10 6.01 -10.14
N GLN A 145 -6.75 7.17 -10.21
CA GLN A 145 -6.99 7.85 -11.47
C GLN A 145 -5.68 8.30 -12.12
N TYR A 146 -4.74 8.86 -11.35
CA TYR A 146 -3.41 9.19 -11.86
C TYR A 146 -2.66 7.98 -12.42
N ASP A 147 -2.69 6.82 -11.72
CA ASP A 147 -2.03 5.58 -12.19
C ASP A 147 -2.59 5.14 -13.55
N MET A 148 -3.92 5.19 -13.73
CA MET A 148 -4.58 4.89 -15.00
C MET A 148 -4.24 5.90 -16.11
N ASP A 149 -4.23 7.20 -15.80
CA ASP A 149 -3.90 8.25 -16.76
C ASP A 149 -2.44 8.13 -17.25
N PHE A 150 -1.53 7.70 -16.38
CA PHE A 150 -0.11 7.53 -16.70
C PHE A 150 0.15 6.40 -17.70
N GLU A 151 -0.74 5.40 -17.78
CA GLU A 151 -0.61 4.35 -18.80
C GLU A 151 -0.58 4.91 -20.22
N HIS A 152 -1.32 6.00 -20.45
CA HIS A 152 -1.49 6.63 -21.76
C HIS A 152 -0.56 7.84 -21.99
N ARG A 153 0.29 8.20 -21.00
CA ARG A 153 1.20 9.33 -21.06
C ARG A 153 2.65 8.86 -21.19
N ASN A 154 3.48 9.65 -21.90
CA ASN A 154 4.92 9.43 -22.02
C ASN A 154 5.76 10.60 -21.44
N ASP A 155 5.09 11.59 -20.87
CA ASP A 155 5.64 12.81 -20.30
C ASP A 155 5.52 12.89 -18.78
N VAL A 156 5.24 11.77 -18.12
CA VAL A 156 5.10 11.69 -16.65
C VAL A 156 6.43 12.04 -15.99
N THR A 157 6.39 13.02 -15.08
CA THR A 157 7.56 13.47 -14.32
C THR A 157 7.76 12.65 -13.05
N GLU A 158 8.95 12.77 -12.44
CA GLU A 158 9.24 12.15 -11.14
C GLU A 158 8.29 12.67 -10.06
N GLU A 159 8.01 13.98 -10.05
CA GLU A 159 7.13 14.63 -9.09
C GLU A 159 5.70 14.10 -9.20
N GLU A 160 5.17 13.98 -10.42
CA GLU A 160 3.83 13.40 -10.65
C GLU A 160 3.77 11.94 -10.18
N TYR A 161 4.81 11.16 -10.45
CA TYR A 161 4.88 9.77 -9.99
C TYR A 161 4.91 9.67 -8.46
N ILE A 162 5.72 10.47 -7.77
CA ILE A 162 5.79 10.50 -6.31
C ILE A 162 4.43 10.90 -5.71
N GLU A 163 3.74 11.89 -6.31
CA GLU A 163 2.40 12.27 -5.86
C GLU A 163 1.39 11.13 -6.07
N MET A 164 1.41 10.47 -7.21
CA MET A 164 0.53 9.32 -7.48
C MET A 164 0.72 8.21 -6.43
N ILE A 165 1.96 7.80 -6.11
CA ILE A 165 2.20 6.75 -5.11
C ILE A 165 1.92 7.24 -3.68
N ARG A 166 2.06 8.54 -3.40
CA ARG A 166 1.62 9.14 -2.14
C ARG A 166 0.13 8.93 -1.95
N LEU A 167 -0.66 9.33 -2.94
CA LEU A 167 -2.12 9.22 -2.93
C LEU A 167 -2.60 7.76 -2.95
N LYS A 168 -2.10 6.95 -3.88
CA LYS A 168 -2.57 5.56 -4.07
C LYS A 168 -2.18 4.63 -2.90
N THR A 169 -1.00 4.84 -2.30
CA THR A 169 -0.41 3.87 -1.36
C THR A 169 -0.13 4.46 0.03
N SER A 170 0.56 5.61 0.11
CA SER A 170 1.13 6.11 1.37
C SER A 170 0.08 6.66 2.31
N VAL A 171 -0.92 7.39 1.81
CA VAL A 171 -1.94 8.05 2.64
C VAL A 171 -2.75 7.07 3.49
N LEU A 172 -2.95 5.83 3.03
CA LEU A 172 -3.67 4.83 3.83
C LEU A 172 -2.84 4.29 5.01
N LEU A 173 -1.52 4.24 4.88
CA LEU A 173 -0.62 3.94 6.00
C LEU A 173 -0.59 5.10 7.00
N ALA A 174 -0.53 6.34 6.49
CA ALA A 174 -0.61 7.55 7.28
C ALA A 174 -1.94 7.67 8.05
N CYS A 175 -3.05 7.41 7.38
CA CYS A 175 -4.39 7.34 7.95
C CYS A 175 -4.48 6.33 9.09
N ALA A 176 -3.95 5.11 8.89
CA ALA A 176 -3.93 4.07 9.91
C ALA A 176 -3.25 4.55 11.21
N LEU A 177 -2.06 5.11 11.08
CA LEU A 177 -1.27 5.61 12.19
C LEU A 177 -1.96 6.79 12.90
N LYS A 178 -2.46 7.76 12.14
CA LYS A 178 -3.15 8.94 12.69
C LYS A 178 -4.42 8.55 13.43
N ILE A 179 -5.26 7.69 12.85
CA ILE A 179 -6.49 7.21 13.52
C ILE A 179 -6.15 6.46 14.80
N GLY A 180 -5.14 5.60 14.80
CA GLY A 180 -4.68 4.91 16.00
C GLY A 180 -4.29 5.88 17.11
N ALA A 181 -3.52 6.94 16.79
CA ALA A 181 -3.12 7.98 17.73
C ALA A 181 -4.31 8.79 18.27
N VAL A 182 -5.20 9.23 17.39
CA VAL A 182 -6.42 10.00 17.76
C VAL A 182 -7.29 9.19 18.71
N LEU A 183 -7.52 7.90 18.42
CA LEU A 183 -8.33 7.03 19.28
C LEU A 183 -7.64 6.73 20.63
N ALA A 184 -6.33 6.76 20.68
CA ALA A 184 -5.57 6.62 21.92
C ALA A 184 -5.55 7.91 22.77
N GLY A 185 -5.98 9.05 22.22
CA GLY A 185 -5.96 10.34 22.90
C GLY A 185 -4.60 11.06 22.83
N ALA A 186 -3.79 10.78 21.81
CA ALA A 186 -2.58 11.53 21.52
C ALA A 186 -2.86 13.02 21.27
N THR A 187 -1.84 13.87 21.40
CA THR A 187 -1.93 15.27 21.00
C THR A 187 -2.08 15.38 19.48
N ASN A 188 -2.65 16.47 19.00
CA ASN A 188 -2.76 16.71 17.55
C ASN A 188 -1.38 16.71 16.88
N GLU A 189 -0.36 17.26 17.53
CA GLU A 189 1.01 17.30 17.03
C GLU A 189 1.60 15.87 16.88
N ASP A 190 1.40 15.01 17.88
CA ASP A 190 1.87 13.62 17.82
C ASP A 190 1.11 12.82 16.76
N ALA A 191 -0.21 13.04 16.65
CA ALA A 191 -1.03 12.40 15.60
C ALA A 191 -0.61 12.84 14.19
N ASP A 192 -0.28 14.13 14.01
CA ASP A 192 0.23 14.66 12.74
C ASP A 192 1.64 14.15 12.43
N ASN A 193 2.51 14.03 13.43
CA ASN A 193 3.83 13.42 13.25
C ASN A 193 3.71 11.94 12.85
N LEU A 194 2.78 11.19 13.42
CA LEU A 194 2.49 9.80 12.99
C LEU A 194 1.92 9.74 11.58
N TYR A 195 1.08 10.68 11.18
CA TYR A 195 0.62 10.79 9.79
C TYR A 195 1.80 10.99 8.85
N ARG A 196 2.67 11.98 9.13
CA ARG A 196 3.87 12.24 8.32
C ARG A 196 4.83 11.06 8.29
N PHE A 197 5.04 10.41 9.43
CA PHE A 197 5.80 9.17 9.48
C PHE A 197 5.23 8.11 8.52
N GLY A 198 3.91 7.90 8.56
CA GLY A 198 3.22 6.94 7.70
C GLY A 198 3.30 7.27 6.21
N GLU A 199 3.19 8.55 5.88
CA GLU A 199 3.33 9.05 4.50
C GLU A 199 4.74 8.76 3.96
N GLN A 200 5.78 9.11 4.72
CA GLN A 200 7.17 8.91 4.30
C GLN A 200 7.56 7.43 4.21
N ILE A 201 7.17 6.62 5.19
CA ILE A 201 7.44 5.17 5.14
C ILE A 201 6.66 4.49 4.01
N GLY A 202 5.47 4.99 3.68
CA GLY A 202 4.67 4.51 2.55
C GLY A 202 5.32 4.79 1.20
N LEU A 203 5.89 5.98 1.02
CA LEU A 203 6.67 6.33 -0.17
C LEU A 203 7.92 5.44 -0.32
N ALA A 204 8.69 5.27 0.77
CA ALA A 204 9.84 4.37 0.78
C ALA A 204 9.43 2.93 0.43
N PHE A 205 8.32 2.47 0.99
CA PHE A 205 7.79 1.13 0.79
C PHE A 205 7.38 0.87 -0.68
N GLN A 206 6.69 1.84 -1.32
CA GLN A 206 6.28 1.70 -2.72
C GLN A 206 7.48 1.74 -3.67
N LEU A 207 8.41 2.67 -3.45
CA LEU A 207 9.67 2.72 -4.22
C LEU A 207 10.48 1.43 -4.07
N GLN A 208 10.47 0.82 -2.87
CA GLN A 208 11.08 -0.47 -2.62
C GLN A 208 10.37 -1.60 -3.38
N ASP A 209 9.04 -1.56 -3.52
CA ASP A 209 8.28 -2.51 -4.32
C ASP A 209 8.69 -2.45 -5.79
N ASP A 210 8.74 -1.25 -6.39
CA ASP A 210 9.16 -1.05 -7.76
C ASP A 210 10.62 -1.51 -7.98
N TYR A 211 11.50 -1.19 -7.02
CA TYR A 211 12.89 -1.63 -7.05
C TYR A 211 13.01 -3.15 -7.06
N LEU A 212 12.24 -3.84 -6.21
CA LEU A 212 12.26 -5.30 -6.10
C LEU A 212 11.60 -6.00 -7.29
N ASP A 213 10.71 -5.35 -8.03
CA ASP A 213 10.20 -5.88 -9.29
C ASP A 213 11.30 -6.00 -10.35
N VAL A 214 12.35 -5.18 -10.27
CA VAL A 214 13.49 -5.25 -11.20
C VAL A 214 14.67 -6.03 -10.65
N TYR A 215 15.02 -5.83 -9.36
CA TYR A 215 16.27 -6.28 -8.75
C TYR A 215 16.06 -7.30 -7.62
N GLY A 216 14.83 -7.68 -7.33
CA GLY A 216 14.53 -8.62 -6.25
C GLY A 216 14.94 -10.06 -6.56
N ASP A 217 14.97 -10.90 -5.53
CA ASP A 217 15.03 -12.37 -5.67
C ASP A 217 13.59 -12.91 -5.66
N THR A 218 13.21 -13.66 -6.70
CA THR A 218 11.87 -14.26 -6.83
C THR A 218 11.47 -15.12 -5.63
N ARG A 219 12.46 -15.74 -4.97
CA ARG A 219 12.25 -16.57 -3.77
C ARG A 219 11.84 -15.77 -2.55
N VAL A 220 12.28 -14.50 -2.47
CA VAL A 220 11.99 -13.58 -1.34
C VAL A 220 10.81 -12.68 -1.67
N PHE A 221 10.74 -12.17 -2.89
CA PHE A 221 9.70 -11.25 -3.34
C PHE A 221 8.32 -11.92 -3.53
N GLY A 222 8.31 -13.23 -3.83
CA GLY A 222 7.09 -14.03 -3.98
C GLY A 222 6.26 -13.72 -5.23
N LYS A 223 6.79 -12.89 -6.16
CA LYS A 223 6.21 -12.55 -7.46
C LYS A 223 7.22 -12.78 -8.58
N ALA A 224 6.74 -12.90 -9.81
CA ALA A 224 7.61 -12.89 -10.98
C ALA A 224 8.25 -11.50 -11.13
N ILE A 225 9.57 -11.46 -11.35
CA ILE A 225 10.33 -10.22 -11.57
C ILE A 225 10.08 -9.67 -12.97
N GLY A 226 10.16 -8.34 -13.14
CA GLY A 226 10.09 -7.62 -14.40
C GLY A 226 8.67 -7.43 -14.93
N GLY A 227 7.67 -7.49 -14.05
CA GLY A 227 6.28 -7.17 -14.38
C GLY A 227 6.15 -5.74 -14.88
N ASP A 228 6.71 -4.79 -14.18
CA ASP A 228 6.68 -3.36 -14.51
C ASP A 228 7.41 -3.06 -15.83
N ILE A 229 8.53 -3.73 -16.09
CA ILE A 229 9.26 -3.61 -17.37
C ILE A 229 8.40 -4.12 -18.53
N THR A 230 7.77 -5.27 -18.37
CA THR A 230 6.99 -5.90 -19.46
C THR A 230 5.71 -5.16 -19.78
N SER A 231 5.07 -4.55 -18.78
CA SER A 231 3.88 -3.70 -18.93
C SER A 231 4.19 -2.24 -19.29
N ASN A 232 5.46 -1.85 -19.35
CA ASN A 232 5.91 -0.46 -19.54
C ASN A 232 5.36 0.50 -18.49
N LYS A 233 5.19 0.03 -17.25
CA LYS A 233 4.66 0.85 -16.16
C LYS A 233 5.56 2.05 -15.91
N LYS A 234 4.94 3.23 -15.74
CA LYS A 234 5.64 4.50 -15.49
C LYS A 234 6.09 4.58 -14.03
N THR A 235 7.07 3.71 -13.67
CA THR A 235 7.68 3.69 -12.34
C THR A 235 8.78 4.74 -12.22
N TYR A 236 9.22 5.01 -11.00
CA TYR A 236 10.37 5.86 -10.71
C TYR A 236 11.59 5.50 -11.58
N MET A 237 11.83 4.22 -11.79
CA MET A 237 12.98 3.75 -12.55
C MET A 237 12.85 4.05 -14.04
N LEU A 238 11.70 3.78 -14.67
CA LEU A 238 11.51 4.06 -16.09
C LEU A 238 11.56 5.57 -16.37
N ILE A 239 10.89 6.38 -15.56
CA ILE A 239 10.85 7.84 -15.69
C ILE A 239 12.26 8.41 -15.61
N ASN A 240 13.02 8.03 -14.60
CA ASN A 240 14.40 8.51 -14.44
C ASN A 240 15.36 7.96 -15.49
N ALA A 241 15.17 6.72 -15.96
CA ALA A 241 15.95 6.18 -17.07
C ALA A 241 15.77 6.99 -18.34
N LEU A 242 14.52 7.30 -18.71
CA LEU A 242 14.21 8.13 -19.86
C LEU A 242 14.78 9.57 -19.71
N ALA A 243 14.69 10.16 -18.53
CA ALA A 243 15.20 11.51 -18.28
C ALA A 243 16.74 11.62 -18.37
N ARG A 244 17.47 10.57 -17.98
CA ARG A 244 18.94 10.55 -17.83
C ARG A 244 19.69 9.86 -18.99
N ALA A 245 18.96 9.11 -19.82
CA ALA A 245 19.54 8.37 -20.93
C ALA A 245 20.20 9.32 -21.96
N ASN A 246 21.37 8.94 -22.46
CA ASN A 246 21.92 9.54 -23.67
C ASN A 246 21.11 9.11 -24.91
N ASP A 247 21.37 9.71 -26.07
CA ASP A 247 20.57 9.49 -27.29
C ASP A 247 20.49 8.00 -27.67
N LYS A 248 21.59 7.26 -27.54
CA LYS A 248 21.63 5.82 -27.88
C LYS A 248 20.80 4.99 -26.89
N GLN A 249 20.96 5.24 -25.61
CA GLN A 249 20.21 4.56 -24.54
C GLN A 249 18.73 4.88 -24.63
N ARG A 250 18.38 6.14 -24.88
CA ARG A 250 16.99 6.57 -25.08
C ARG A 250 16.36 5.88 -26.27
N ALA A 251 17.02 5.84 -27.43
CA ALA A 251 16.50 5.16 -28.60
C ALA A 251 16.27 3.65 -28.35
N GLU A 252 17.13 3.01 -27.56
CA GLU A 252 16.96 1.59 -27.19
C GLU A 252 15.80 1.39 -26.21
N LEU A 253 15.66 2.26 -25.19
CA LEU A 253 14.50 2.22 -24.27
C LEU A 253 13.18 2.43 -25.00
N GLU A 254 13.09 3.44 -25.86
CA GLU A 254 11.89 3.74 -26.66
C GLU A 254 11.52 2.59 -27.61
N ARG A 255 12.51 1.91 -28.18
CA ARG A 255 12.28 0.68 -28.97
C ARG A 255 11.61 -0.42 -28.14
N TRP A 256 12.07 -0.64 -26.90
CA TRP A 256 11.48 -1.65 -26.03
C TRP A 256 10.09 -1.26 -25.50
N ILE A 257 9.86 0.02 -25.23
CA ILE A 257 8.56 0.55 -24.80
C ILE A 257 7.53 0.43 -25.92
N SER A 258 7.91 0.71 -27.16
CA SER A 258 7.00 0.66 -28.32
C SER A 258 6.80 -0.75 -28.89
N ALA A 259 7.59 -1.73 -28.47
CA ALA A 259 7.50 -3.08 -28.98
C ALA A 259 6.18 -3.76 -28.56
N THR A 260 5.35 -4.16 -29.53
CA THR A 260 4.11 -4.90 -29.32
C THR A 260 4.30 -6.42 -29.30
N LYS A 261 5.43 -6.89 -29.82
CA LYS A 261 5.85 -8.30 -29.81
C LYS A 261 7.29 -8.36 -29.35
N PHE A 262 7.55 -9.09 -28.28
CA PHE A 262 8.89 -9.24 -27.72
C PHE A 262 9.00 -10.56 -26.94
N ASP A 263 10.21 -11.06 -26.81
CA ASP A 263 10.52 -12.08 -25.81
C ASP A 263 10.59 -11.40 -24.43
N ARG A 264 9.90 -11.98 -23.46
CA ARG A 264 9.78 -11.42 -22.12
C ARG A 264 11.12 -11.31 -21.41
N GLU A 265 11.92 -12.37 -21.48
CA GLU A 265 13.22 -12.44 -20.79
C GLU A 265 14.23 -11.52 -21.45
N GLU A 266 14.22 -11.44 -22.78
CA GLU A 266 15.08 -10.52 -23.54
C GLU A 266 14.79 -9.06 -23.20
N LYS A 267 13.50 -8.66 -23.14
CA LYS A 267 13.09 -7.30 -22.76
C LYS A 267 13.55 -6.95 -21.36
N ILE A 268 13.28 -7.84 -20.38
CA ILE A 268 13.71 -7.61 -18.99
C ILE A 268 15.22 -7.45 -18.90
N ALA A 269 15.98 -8.36 -19.51
CA ALA A 269 17.44 -8.31 -19.47
C ALA A 269 17.99 -7.02 -20.12
N ALA A 270 17.46 -6.62 -21.27
CA ALA A 270 17.90 -5.42 -21.98
C ALA A 270 17.58 -4.13 -21.20
N VAL A 271 16.38 -3.99 -20.67
CA VAL A 271 15.97 -2.80 -19.92
C VAL A 271 16.71 -2.72 -18.58
N THR A 272 16.85 -3.84 -17.86
CA THR A 272 17.64 -3.88 -16.60
C THR A 272 19.10 -3.52 -16.84
N ARG A 273 19.71 -3.98 -17.93
CA ARG A 273 21.07 -3.58 -18.33
C ARG A 273 21.15 -2.06 -18.54
N LEU A 274 20.20 -1.46 -19.26
CA LEU A 274 20.14 -0.02 -19.48
C LEU A 274 19.99 0.74 -18.15
N TYR A 275 19.14 0.28 -17.24
CA TYR A 275 19.00 0.87 -15.90
C TYR A 275 20.35 0.86 -15.15
N ASN A 276 21.09 -0.23 -15.20
CA ASN A 276 22.42 -0.34 -14.58
C ASN A 276 23.43 0.59 -15.21
N GLU A 277 23.48 0.67 -16.56
CA GLU A 277 24.39 1.58 -17.29
C GLU A 277 24.11 3.06 -17.00
N ILE A 278 22.84 3.43 -16.77
CA ILE A 278 22.42 4.80 -16.44
C ILE A 278 22.61 5.08 -14.94
N GLY A 279 22.70 4.06 -14.09
CA GLY A 279 22.85 4.17 -12.64
C GLY A 279 21.51 4.32 -11.89
N ILE A 280 20.42 3.80 -12.46
CA ILE A 280 19.07 3.89 -11.89
C ILE A 280 18.95 3.08 -10.60
N ASP A 281 19.67 1.97 -10.47
CA ASP A 281 19.74 1.15 -9.27
C ASP A 281 20.15 1.98 -8.03
N LYS A 282 21.21 2.75 -8.15
CA LYS A 282 21.71 3.63 -7.06
C LYS A 282 20.74 4.75 -6.77
N LEU A 283 20.22 5.39 -7.82
CA LEU A 283 19.28 6.49 -7.70
C LEU A 283 18.02 6.07 -6.94
N ALA A 284 17.48 4.89 -7.26
CA ALA A 284 16.30 4.35 -6.58
C ALA A 284 16.60 4.03 -5.10
N GLN A 285 17.74 3.40 -4.80
CA GLN A 285 18.15 3.12 -3.43
C GLN A 285 18.35 4.41 -2.61
N GLU A 286 18.96 5.45 -3.18
CA GLU A 286 19.12 6.76 -2.55
C GLU A 286 17.77 7.40 -2.23
N LYS A 287 16.81 7.31 -3.15
CA LYS A 287 15.45 7.85 -2.96
C LYS A 287 14.67 7.08 -1.87
N ILE A 288 14.76 5.76 -1.87
CA ILE A 288 14.18 4.89 -0.81
C ILE A 288 14.75 5.27 0.55
N ASN A 289 16.08 5.35 0.67
CA ASN A 289 16.75 5.73 1.90
C ASN A 289 16.38 7.14 2.35
N PHE A 290 16.25 8.09 1.43
CA PHE A 290 15.83 9.46 1.74
C PHE A 290 14.46 9.46 2.45
N TYR A 291 13.45 8.81 1.89
CA TYR A 291 12.13 8.78 2.52
C TYR A 291 12.11 7.99 3.83
N PHE A 292 12.85 6.90 3.92
CA PHE A 292 12.99 6.16 5.17
C PHE A 292 13.61 7.01 6.28
N GLU A 293 14.68 7.75 6.00
CA GLU A 293 15.30 8.65 6.97
C GLU A 293 14.40 9.86 7.32
N GLN A 294 13.60 10.38 6.35
CA GLN A 294 12.61 11.39 6.68
C GLN A 294 11.53 10.84 7.63
N SER A 295 11.07 9.61 7.41
CA SER A 295 10.10 8.98 8.32
C SER A 295 10.61 8.92 9.75
N ARG A 296 11.88 8.54 9.95
CA ARG A 296 12.49 8.47 11.30
C ARG A 296 12.42 9.79 12.05
N LYS A 297 12.66 10.92 11.38
CA LYS A 297 12.62 12.26 12.02
C LYS A 297 11.23 12.57 12.60
N TYR A 298 10.17 12.18 11.90
CA TYR A 298 8.80 12.37 12.40
C TYR A 298 8.50 11.46 13.58
N LEU A 299 8.99 10.23 13.58
CA LEU A 299 8.83 9.31 14.70
C LEU A 299 9.62 9.78 15.94
N GLU A 300 10.84 10.31 15.75
CA GLU A 300 11.67 10.90 16.81
C GLU A 300 10.99 12.14 17.43
N ALA A 301 10.25 12.92 16.64
CA ALA A 301 9.56 14.14 17.11
C ALA A 301 8.34 13.87 18.01
N ILE A 302 7.85 12.64 18.09
CA ILE A 302 6.69 12.29 18.94
C ILE A 302 7.06 12.42 20.42
N SER A 303 6.20 13.05 21.20
CA SER A 303 6.45 13.49 22.59
C SER A 303 6.25 12.40 23.65
N ILE A 304 6.61 11.14 23.36
CA ILE A 304 6.51 10.02 24.29
C ILE A 304 7.90 9.35 24.51
N GLU A 305 8.00 8.52 25.53
CA GLU A 305 9.22 7.79 25.86
C GLU A 305 9.66 6.85 24.72
N GLU A 306 10.97 6.72 24.51
CA GLU A 306 11.54 5.95 23.41
C GLU A 306 11.18 4.45 23.42
N ASP A 307 11.01 3.87 24.62
CA ASP A 307 10.60 2.47 24.77
C ASP A 307 9.19 2.22 24.20
N ARG A 308 8.32 3.22 24.23
CA ARG A 308 6.98 3.15 23.65
C ARG A 308 6.98 3.24 22.10
N LYS A 309 8.01 3.84 21.50
CA LYS A 309 8.21 3.90 20.04
C LYS A 309 8.89 2.65 19.48
N ALA A 310 9.55 1.86 20.34
CA ALA A 310 10.46 0.79 19.93
C ALA A 310 9.80 -0.26 19.03
N GLU A 311 8.56 -0.67 19.32
CA GLU A 311 7.89 -1.71 18.54
C GLU A 311 7.47 -1.21 17.15
N LEU A 312 6.96 0.03 17.04
CA LEU A 312 6.65 0.65 15.73
C LEU A 312 7.93 0.84 14.92
N THR A 313 9.02 1.27 15.55
CA THR A 313 10.34 1.40 14.90
C THR A 313 10.81 0.06 14.32
N ALA A 314 10.76 -1.00 15.13
CA ALA A 314 11.16 -2.34 14.71
C ALA A 314 10.27 -2.86 13.58
N TYR A 315 8.96 -2.61 13.64
CA TYR A 315 8.02 -3.01 12.60
C TYR A 315 8.29 -2.30 11.28
N ALA A 316 8.52 -0.97 11.31
CA ALA A 316 8.88 -0.20 10.13
C ALA A 316 10.19 -0.69 9.48
N GLN A 317 11.20 -1.03 10.28
CA GLN A 317 12.45 -1.63 9.78
C GLN A 317 12.22 -2.98 9.11
N ARG A 318 11.37 -3.85 9.69
CA ARG A 318 10.97 -5.14 9.07
C ARG A 318 10.22 -4.93 7.76
N MET A 319 9.35 -3.93 7.70
CA MET A 319 8.66 -3.54 6.46
C MET A 319 9.65 -3.24 5.33
N MET A 320 10.69 -2.47 5.60
CA MET A 320 11.69 -2.11 4.60
C MET A 320 12.60 -3.28 4.22
N LYS A 321 12.93 -4.18 5.16
CA LYS A 321 13.74 -5.38 4.87
C LYS A 321 12.95 -6.54 4.27
N ARG A 322 11.62 -6.42 4.21
CA ARG A 322 10.72 -7.51 3.76
C ARG A 322 10.82 -8.79 4.61
N GLU A 323 11.12 -8.66 5.88
CA GLU A 323 11.20 -9.74 6.87
C GLU A 323 9.83 -9.95 7.54
N TYR A 324 8.88 -10.65 6.84
CA TYR A 324 7.55 -10.97 7.39
C TYR A 324 7.25 -12.46 7.26
#